data_95a89c3085d3127ac69920f3c9731c3b
#
_entry.id   95a89c3085d3127ac69920f3c9731c3b
#
_cell.length_a   1.000
_cell.length_b   1.000
_cell.length_c   1.000
_cell.angle_alpha   90.00
_cell.angle_beta   90.00
_cell.angle_gamma   90.00
#
_symmetry.space_group_name_H-M   'P 1'
#
loop_
_entity.id
_entity.type
_entity.pdbx_description
1 polymer ?
#
loop_
_entity_poly.entity_id
_entity_poly.type
_entity_poly.pdbx_seq_one_letter_code
_entity_poly.pdbx_strand_id
1 'polypeptide(L)'
;MIQAITETNLTTYLQTEDNRIDTSVASDKIRHLVKFTNDMDKSIQYAYSTVHLIYNRYTKFVFDYNATPDVYTGKVNFLPAGFWKYEVYEVSWTGAVAISSGNAPVTEDDVLPVGATHGVVQGLVTKGKMYVAEKSGTEQVQYTQRQEPSGTNYIYYGQ
;
A
#
# COMPACT_ATOMS: atom_id res chain seq x y z
N MET A 1 8.87 -2.27 9.11
CA MET A 1 8.78 -2.05 7.65
C MET A 1 7.96 -3.17 7.05
N ILE A 2 6.92 -2.83 6.30
CA ILE A 2 6.11 -3.82 5.57
C ILE A 2 6.92 -4.36 4.40
N GLN A 3 6.76 -5.65 4.10
CA GLN A 3 7.33 -6.27 2.89
C GLN A 3 6.18 -6.77 2.02
N ALA A 4 6.26 -6.47 0.74
CA ALA A 4 5.31 -6.89 -0.29
C ALA A 4 6.08 -7.43 -1.50
N ILE A 5 5.38 -8.10 -2.39
CA ILE A 5 5.90 -8.61 -3.65
C ILE A 5 4.98 -8.09 -4.75
N THR A 6 5.53 -7.66 -5.88
CA THR A 6 4.74 -7.23 -7.03
C THR A 6 3.79 -8.34 -7.48
N GLU A 7 2.62 -7.95 -7.97
CA GLU A 7 1.61 -8.88 -8.48
C GLU A 7 1.15 -9.96 -7.47
N THR A 8 1.22 -9.66 -6.18
CA THR A 8 0.70 -10.55 -5.12
C THR A 8 -0.17 -9.79 -4.14
N ASN A 9 -1.05 -10.50 -3.44
CA ASN A 9 -1.84 -9.94 -2.36
C ASN A 9 -0.94 -9.55 -1.18
N LEU A 10 -1.30 -8.46 -0.51
CA LEU A 10 -0.61 -7.97 0.67
C LEU A 10 -1.47 -8.20 1.92
N THR A 11 -0.89 -8.89 2.90
CA THR A 11 -1.44 -8.94 4.27
C THR A 11 -0.48 -8.21 5.20
N THR A 12 -0.98 -7.28 5.97
CA THR A 12 -0.18 -6.52 6.93
C THR A 12 -0.92 -6.30 8.24
N TYR A 13 -0.16 -6.05 9.30
CA TYR A 13 -0.65 -5.82 10.65
C TYR A 13 -0.09 -4.47 11.12
N LEU A 14 -0.98 -3.53 11.41
CA LEU A 14 -0.62 -2.16 11.79
C LEU A 14 -1.29 -1.80 13.11
N GLN A 15 -0.61 -0.99 13.90
CA GLN A 15 -1.17 -0.47 15.14
C GLN A 15 -1.98 0.79 14.81
N THR A 16 -3.28 0.72 15.00
CA THR A 16 -4.20 1.83 14.73
C THR A 16 -5.04 2.20 15.94
N GLU A 17 -5.36 1.24 16.80
CA GLU A 17 -6.26 1.46 17.94
C GLU A 17 -5.70 2.43 18.99
N ASP A 18 -4.39 2.39 19.26
CA ASP A 18 -3.77 3.29 20.24
C ASP A 18 -3.77 4.76 19.78
N ASN A 19 -3.86 4.97 18.47
CA ASN A 19 -3.88 6.30 17.85
C ASN A 19 -5.26 6.68 17.30
N ARG A 20 -6.30 5.98 17.73
CA ARG A 20 -7.67 6.25 17.32
C ARG A 20 -8.06 7.68 17.64
N ILE A 21 -8.63 8.38 16.65
CA ILE A 21 -8.98 9.81 16.74
C ILE A 21 -10.42 9.98 17.16
N ASP A 22 -11.36 9.32 16.47
CA ASP A 22 -12.77 9.42 16.80
C ASP A 22 -13.16 8.36 17.83
N THR A 23 -13.25 8.78 19.09
CA THR A 23 -13.69 7.92 20.19
C THR A 23 -15.21 8.02 20.45
N SER A 24 -15.93 8.85 19.71
CA SER A 24 -17.36 9.06 19.87
C SER A 24 -18.22 7.98 19.21
N VAL A 25 -17.65 7.26 18.22
CA VAL A 25 -18.32 6.15 17.54
C VAL A 25 -17.72 4.82 17.98
N ALA A 26 -18.46 3.73 17.83
CA ALA A 26 -17.95 2.39 18.12
C ALA A 26 -16.90 1.97 17.08
N SER A 27 -15.98 1.05 17.45
CA SER A 27 -14.88 0.62 16.58
C SER A 27 -15.35 -0.08 15.31
N ASP A 28 -16.54 -0.68 15.32
CA ASP A 28 -17.17 -1.26 14.12
C ASP A 28 -17.61 -0.22 13.08
N LYS A 29 -17.70 1.06 13.46
CA LYS A 29 -18.01 2.21 12.60
C LYS A 29 -16.78 2.87 11.99
N ILE A 30 -15.59 2.33 12.25
CA ILE A 30 -14.33 2.87 11.76
C ILE A 30 -13.77 1.96 10.67
N ARG A 31 -13.23 2.58 9.63
CA ARG A 31 -12.40 1.94 8.62
C ARG A 31 -11.17 2.81 8.37
N HIS A 32 -10.20 2.23 7.71
CA HIS A 32 -8.94 2.93 7.43
C HIS A 32 -8.73 3.02 5.92
N LEU A 33 -8.55 4.24 5.46
CA LEU A 33 -8.10 4.55 4.11
C LEU A 33 -6.57 4.53 4.12
N VAL A 34 -5.96 3.67 3.33
CA VAL A 34 -4.52 3.57 3.24
C VAL A 34 -4.03 4.21 1.96
N LYS A 35 -3.11 5.16 2.11
CA LYS A 35 -2.39 5.82 1.03
C LYS A 35 -1.02 5.18 0.87
N PHE A 36 -0.71 4.73 -0.33
CA PHE A 36 0.59 4.21 -0.69
C PHE A 36 1.25 5.17 -1.67
N THR A 37 2.47 5.59 -1.38
CA THR A 37 3.24 6.50 -2.25
C THR A 37 4.57 5.84 -2.61
N ASN A 38 4.84 5.69 -3.89
CA ASN A 38 6.12 5.21 -4.38
C ASN A 38 7.22 6.27 -4.18
N ASP A 39 8.38 5.86 -3.67
CA ASP A 39 9.47 6.80 -3.41
C ASP A 39 10.19 7.26 -4.69
N MET A 40 10.15 6.47 -5.76
CA MET A 40 10.84 6.77 -7.01
C MET A 40 10.05 7.72 -7.91
N ASP A 41 8.86 7.31 -8.34
CA ASP A 41 8.06 8.04 -9.32
C ASP A 41 6.96 8.91 -8.69
N LYS A 42 6.80 8.84 -7.35
CA LYS A 42 5.79 9.56 -6.57
C LYS A 42 4.34 9.20 -6.93
N SER A 43 4.13 8.09 -7.61
CA SER A 43 2.78 7.57 -7.84
C SER A 43 2.07 7.26 -6.52
N ILE A 44 0.78 7.55 -6.48
CA ILE A 44 -0.05 7.42 -5.29
C ILE A 44 -1.19 6.44 -5.59
N GLN A 45 -1.46 5.55 -4.64
CA GLN A 45 -2.62 4.67 -4.65
C GLN A 45 -3.31 4.73 -3.30
N TYR A 46 -4.64 4.72 -3.32
CA TYR A 46 -5.47 4.62 -2.13
C TYR A 46 -6.24 3.32 -2.14
N ALA A 47 -6.44 2.72 -0.98
CA ALA A 47 -7.26 1.54 -0.86
C ALA A 47 -7.85 1.38 0.55
N TYR A 48 -9.10 0.94 0.62
CA TYR A 48 -9.65 0.33 1.83
C TYR A 48 -9.29 -1.14 1.86
N SER A 49 -9.03 -1.69 3.04
CA SER A 49 -8.72 -3.11 3.16
C SER A 49 -9.94 -3.98 2.83
N THR A 50 -9.72 -5.08 2.09
CA THR A 50 -10.77 -6.10 1.85
C THR A 50 -11.16 -6.83 3.12
N VAL A 51 -10.21 -6.98 4.05
CA VAL A 51 -10.42 -7.55 5.38
C VAL A 51 -9.89 -6.56 6.40
N HIS A 52 -10.77 -6.10 7.28
CA HIS A 52 -10.45 -5.18 8.36
C HIS A 52 -10.83 -5.82 9.69
N LEU A 53 -9.84 -6.37 10.38
CA LEU A 53 -10.02 -7.02 11.68
C LEU A 53 -9.20 -6.30 12.74
N ILE A 54 -9.90 -5.79 13.73
CA ILE A 54 -9.32 -5.08 14.87
C ILE A 54 -9.05 -6.08 15.98
N TYR A 55 -7.81 -6.14 16.43
CA TYR A 55 -7.36 -6.87 17.60
C TYR A 55 -6.85 -5.90 18.66
N ASN A 56 -6.63 -6.36 19.88
CA ASN A 56 -6.23 -5.48 21.00
C ASN A 56 -4.94 -4.69 20.77
N ARG A 57 -4.03 -5.15 19.90
CA ARG A 57 -2.74 -4.52 19.66
C ARG A 57 -2.47 -4.14 18.22
N TYR A 58 -3.26 -4.66 17.28
CA TYR A 58 -3.06 -4.41 15.86
C TYR A 58 -4.35 -4.58 15.08
N THR A 59 -4.40 -3.96 13.95
CA THR A 59 -5.45 -4.17 12.95
C THR A 59 -4.85 -4.90 11.76
N LYS A 60 -5.52 -5.96 11.34
CA LYS A 60 -5.16 -6.72 10.14
C LYS A 60 -5.77 -6.07 8.92
N PHE A 61 -4.92 -5.81 7.94
CA PHE A 61 -5.30 -5.33 6.62
C PHE A 61 -4.94 -6.35 5.55
N VAL A 62 -5.81 -6.51 4.58
CA VAL A 62 -5.58 -7.34 3.40
C VAL A 62 -5.90 -6.50 2.17
N PHE A 63 -5.00 -6.48 1.20
CA PHE A 63 -5.18 -5.84 -0.09
C PHE A 63 -4.95 -6.88 -1.18
N ASP A 64 -5.84 -6.90 -2.16
CA ASP A 64 -5.76 -7.84 -3.25
C ASP A 64 -5.04 -7.21 -4.45
N TYR A 65 -4.20 -7.99 -5.10
CA TYR A 65 -3.56 -7.55 -6.33
C TYR A 65 -4.58 -7.48 -7.48
N ASN A 66 -4.54 -6.38 -8.20
CA ASN A 66 -5.22 -6.25 -9.47
C ASN A 66 -4.48 -5.25 -10.36
N ALA A 67 -4.35 -5.56 -11.65
CA ALA A 67 -3.72 -4.66 -12.62
C ALA A 67 -4.43 -3.30 -12.73
N THR A 68 -5.74 -3.27 -12.41
CA THR A 68 -6.54 -2.05 -12.29
C THR A 68 -6.89 -1.83 -10.82
N PRO A 69 -6.20 -0.89 -10.12
CA PRO A 69 -6.50 -0.57 -8.73
C PRO A 69 -7.92 -0.04 -8.54
N ASP A 70 -8.51 -0.36 -7.39
CA ASP A 70 -9.83 0.15 -7.00
C ASP A 70 -9.84 0.40 -5.48
N VAL A 71 -10.03 1.66 -5.12
CA VAL A 71 -9.97 2.12 -3.73
C VAL A 71 -11.01 1.45 -2.84
N TYR A 72 -12.22 1.23 -3.33
CA TYR A 72 -13.33 0.73 -2.52
C TYR A 72 -13.27 -0.78 -2.27
N THR A 73 -12.69 -1.52 -3.20
CA THR A 73 -12.59 -2.98 -3.14
C THR A 73 -11.23 -3.47 -2.67
N GLY A 74 -10.33 -2.56 -2.26
CA GLY A 74 -9.02 -2.91 -1.73
C GLY A 74 -8.04 -3.49 -2.75
N LYS A 75 -8.25 -3.17 -4.03
CA LYS A 75 -7.39 -3.63 -5.11
C LYS A 75 -6.23 -2.67 -5.31
N VAL A 76 -5.02 -3.20 -5.31
CA VAL A 76 -3.78 -2.43 -5.42
C VAL A 76 -2.85 -3.03 -6.47
N ASN A 77 -2.00 -2.18 -7.04
CA ASN A 77 -0.94 -2.58 -7.95
C ASN A 77 0.36 -1.88 -7.55
N PHE A 78 1.23 -2.57 -6.86
CA PHE A 78 2.50 -2.02 -6.39
C PHE A 78 3.58 -2.10 -7.48
N LEU A 79 3.39 -1.36 -8.55
CA LEU A 79 4.40 -1.14 -9.59
C LEU A 79 4.77 0.35 -9.65
N PRO A 80 6.05 0.67 -9.84
CA PRO A 80 7.23 -0.22 -9.89
C PRO A 80 7.61 -0.79 -8.52
N ALA A 81 8.41 -1.85 -8.51
CA ALA A 81 9.03 -2.38 -7.30
C ALA A 81 9.95 -1.35 -6.65
N GLY A 82 10.30 -1.55 -5.38
CA GLY A 82 11.19 -0.65 -4.65
C GLY A 82 10.59 -0.14 -3.34
N PHE A 83 11.04 1.02 -2.91
CA PHE A 83 10.57 1.61 -1.66
C PHE A 83 9.28 2.41 -1.86
N TRP A 84 8.36 2.18 -0.94
CA TRP A 84 7.09 2.86 -0.83
C TRP A 84 6.91 3.40 0.58
N LYS A 85 6.08 4.43 0.72
CA LYS A 85 5.55 4.90 2.00
C LYS A 85 4.10 4.53 2.10
N TYR A 86 3.66 4.25 3.31
CA TYR A 86 2.24 4.11 3.59
C TYR A 86 1.82 5.10 4.68
N GLU A 87 0.62 5.61 4.55
CA GLU A 87 -0.06 6.46 5.50
C GLU A 87 -1.47 5.92 5.69
N VAL A 88 -1.90 5.79 6.92
CA VAL A 88 -3.20 5.22 7.28
C VAL A 88 -4.05 6.29 7.91
N TYR A 89 -5.18 6.58 7.29
CA TYR A 89 -6.14 7.58 7.74
C TYR A 89 -7.37 6.91 8.31
N GLU A 90 -7.81 7.38 9.46
CA GLU A 90 -9.05 6.93 10.08
C GLU A 90 -10.23 7.58 9.36
N VAL A 91 -11.23 6.77 9.03
CA VAL A 91 -12.51 7.21 8.48
C VAL A 91 -13.62 6.65 9.36
N SER A 92 -14.48 7.52 9.87
CA SER A 92 -15.58 7.13 10.73
C SER A 92 -16.95 7.39 10.09
N TRP A 93 -17.94 6.57 10.46
CA TRP A 93 -19.33 6.70 10.09
C TRP A 93 -20.20 6.83 11.33
N THR A 94 -21.18 7.71 11.31
CA THR A 94 -22.17 7.81 12.40
C THR A 94 -23.26 6.75 12.29
N GLY A 95 -23.52 6.26 11.08
CA GLY A 95 -24.47 5.18 10.78
C GLY A 95 -23.80 3.89 10.31
N ALA A 96 -24.35 3.27 9.30
CA ALA A 96 -23.78 2.07 8.72
C ALA A 96 -22.53 2.40 7.88
N VAL A 97 -21.49 1.60 8.02
CA VAL A 97 -20.29 1.72 7.20
C VAL A 97 -20.63 1.37 5.75
N ALA A 98 -20.35 2.29 4.84
CA ALA A 98 -20.58 2.12 3.41
C ALA A 98 -19.30 2.50 2.63
N ILE A 99 -18.55 1.49 2.21
CA ILE A 99 -17.34 1.68 1.39
C ILE A 99 -17.74 1.56 -0.07
N SER A 100 -18.19 2.68 -0.63
CA SER A 100 -18.64 2.77 -2.03
C SER A 100 -18.52 4.20 -2.53
N SER A 101 -18.61 4.37 -3.83
CA SER A 101 -18.59 5.69 -4.47
C SER A 101 -19.68 6.61 -3.88
N GLY A 102 -19.29 7.82 -3.51
CA GLY A 102 -20.16 8.82 -2.91
C GLY A 102 -20.39 8.65 -1.39
N ASN A 103 -20.06 7.49 -0.80
CA ASN A 103 -20.23 7.22 0.63
C ASN A 103 -18.91 7.11 1.40
N ALA A 104 -17.83 6.79 0.75
CA ALA A 104 -16.50 6.70 1.36
C ALA A 104 -15.52 7.65 0.67
N PRO A 105 -14.68 8.36 1.43
CA PRO A 105 -13.61 9.20 0.87
C PRO A 105 -12.65 8.41 -0.01
N VAL A 106 -12.16 9.02 -1.09
CA VAL A 106 -11.14 8.42 -1.99
C VAL A 106 -9.75 8.86 -1.59
N THR A 107 -9.63 10.09 -1.07
CA THR A 107 -8.37 10.68 -0.61
C THR A 107 -8.52 11.20 0.81
N GLU A 108 -7.39 11.54 1.44
CA GLU A 108 -7.38 12.12 2.79
C GLU A 108 -8.02 13.52 2.88
N ASP A 109 -8.13 14.21 1.76
CA ASP A 109 -8.70 15.57 1.69
C ASP A 109 -10.16 15.60 1.26
N ASP A 110 -10.77 14.45 0.96
CA ASP A 110 -12.14 14.37 0.52
C ASP A 110 -13.11 14.74 1.65
N VAL A 111 -14.00 15.66 1.36
CA VAL A 111 -15.09 16.06 2.23
C VAL A 111 -16.43 15.66 1.60
N LEU A 112 -17.07 14.67 2.20
CA LEU A 112 -18.40 14.21 1.77
C LEU A 112 -19.52 15.01 2.45
N PRO A 113 -20.74 15.06 1.87
CA PRO A 113 -21.89 15.67 2.53
C PRO A 113 -22.15 15.06 3.90
N VAL A 114 -22.66 15.86 4.82
CA VAL A 114 -23.05 15.38 6.16
C VAL A 114 -24.18 14.36 6.04
N GLY A 115 -23.96 13.14 6.54
CA GLY A 115 -24.94 12.06 6.48
C GLY A 115 -24.47 10.81 7.21
N ALA A 116 -25.41 10.01 7.71
CA ALA A 116 -25.12 8.82 8.50
C ALA A 116 -24.35 7.74 7.72
N THR A 117 -24.48 7.70 6.40
CA THR A 117 -23.81 6.74 5.50
C THR A 117 -22.53 7.28 4.86
N HIS A 118 -22.21 8.55 5.09
CA HIS A 118 -21.02 9.19 4.54
C HIS A 118 -19.86 9.10 5.53
N GLY A 119 -18.72 8.57 5.07
CA GLY A 119 -17.51 8.51 5.86
C GLY A 119 -16.84 9.87 5.99
N VAL A 120 -16.29 10.14 7.17
CA VAL A 120 -15.54 11.36 7.46
C VAL A 120 -14.10 10.99 7.79
N VAL A 121 -13.15 11.57 7.06
CA VAL A 121 -11.72 11.43 7.37
C VAL A 121 -11.42 12.18 8.65
N GLN A 122 -10.94 11.46 9.67
CA GLN A 122 -10.60 12.04 10.97
C GLN A 122 -9.14 12.49 11.03
N GLY A 123 -8.24 11.78 10.37
CA GLY A 123 -6.84 12.12 10.28
C GLY A 123 -5.92 10.91 10.19
N LEU A 124 -4.61 11.20 10.23
CA LEU A 124 -3.54 10.21 10.15
C LEU A 124 -3.38 9.47 11.47
N VAL A 125 -3.49 8.15 11.47
CA VAL A 125 -3.28 7.30 12.68
C VAL A 125 -1.93 6.61 12.71
N THR A 126 -1.40 6.21 11.56
CA THR A 126 -0.06 5.61 11.48
C THR A 126 0.54 5.79 10.10
N LYS A 127 1.86 5.77 10.02
CA LYS A 127 2.62 5.85 8.77
C LYS A 127 3.92 5.07 8.87
N GLY A 128 4.47 4.70 7.74
CA GLY A 128 5.75 4.01 7.72
C GLY A 128 6.25 3.73 6.32
N LYS A 129 7.24 2.84 6.25
CA LYS A 129 7.86 2.43 5.00
C LYS A 129 7.48 1.00 4.65
N MET A 130 7.40 0.75 3.37
CA MET A 130 7.17 -0.55 2.76
C MET A 130 8.22 -0.79 1.69
N TYR A 131 8.68 -2.01 1.57
CA TYR A 131 9.53 -2.46 0.47
C TYR A 131 8.76 -3.47 -0.38
N VAL A 132 8.71 -3.22 -1.67
CA VAL A 132 8.08 -4.08 -2.66
C VAL A 132 9.16 -4.75 -3.48
N ALA A 133 9.33 -6.05 -3.29
CA ALA A 133 10.23 -6.87 -4.08
C ALA A 133 9.59 -7.24 -5.42
N GLU A 134 10.40 -7.44 -6.45
CA GLU A 134 9.92 -8.02 -7.70
C GLU A 134 9.51 -9.47 -7.50
N LYS A 135 8.47 -9.90 -8.21
CA LYS A 135 8.06 -11.28 -8.24
C LYS A 135 9.17 -12.14 -8.87
N SER A 136 9.49 -13.24 -8.22
CA SER A 136 10.54 -14.16 -8.69
C SER A 136 10.31 -14.57 -10.16
N GLY A 137 11.35 -14.46 -10.96
CA GLY A 137 11.32 -14.73 -12.41
C GLY A 137 11.05 -13.50 -13.29
N THR A 138 10.76 -12.33 -12.71
CA THR A 138 10.65 -11.04 -13.44
C THR A 138 11.91 -10.19 -13.29
N GLU A 139 12.81 -10.58 -12.42
CA GLU A 139 14.07 -9.87 -12.20
C GLU A 139 14.90 -9.84 -13.49
N GLN A 140 15.05 -8.67 -14.05
CA GLN A 140 16.02 -8.44 -15.12
C GLN A 140 17.41 -8.31 -14.50
N VAL A 141 17.99 -9.45 -14.13
CA VAL A 141 19.40 -9.48 -13.74
C VAL A 141 20.23 -9.35 -15.03
N GLN A 142 20.48 -8.12 -15.44
CA GLN A 142 21.42 -7.86 -16.51
C GLN A 142 22.84 -7.88 -15.96
N TYR A 143 23.33 -9.06 -15.64
CA TYR A 143 24.76 -9.26 -15.60
C TYR A 143 25.22 -9.44 -17.03
N THR A 144 25.85 -8.43 -17.59
CA THR A 144 26.65 -8.59 -18.79
C THR A 144 27.79 -9.56 -18.42
N GLN A 145 27.59 -10.82 -18.69
CA GLN A 145 28.73 -11.77 -18.65
C GLN A 145 29.72 -11.29 -19.70
N ARG A 146 30.82 -10.74 -19.22
CA ARG A 146 31.95 -10.43 -20.07
C ARG A 146 32.45 -11.77 -20.59
N GLN A 147 32.18 -12.07 -21.85
CA GLN A 147 32.80 -13.24 -22.48
C GLN A 147 34.31 -13.07 -22.34
N GLU A 148 34.95 -14.07 -21.77
CA GLU A 148 36.40 -14.13 -21.84
C GLU A 148 36.81 -14.10 -23.33
N PRO A 149 37.78 -13.25 -23.71
CA PRO A 149 38.23 -13.21 -25.09
C PRO A 149 38.71 -14.59 -25.49
N SER A 150 37.96 -15.22 -26.39
CA SER A 150 38.34 -16.48 -26.99
C SER A 150 39.47 -16.25 -28.01
N GLY A 151 40.67 -16.12 -27.54
CA GLY A 151 41.80 -15.94 -28.36
C GLY A 151 43.00 -15.46 -27.55
N THR A 152 44.05 -16.20 -27.55
CA THR A 152 45.35 -15.86 -26.96
C THR A 152 46.07 -14.81 -27.82
N ASN A 153 45.50 -13.65 -27.97
CA ASN A 153 46.21 -12.49 -28.48
C ASN A 153 46.96 -11.80 -27.35
N TYR A 154 47.94 -12.47 -26.81
CA TYR A 154 48.95 -11.81 -26.00
C TYR A 154 49.80 -10.99 -26.94
N ILE A 155 49.73 -9.66 -26.78
CA ILE A 155 50.75 -8.81 -27.41
C ILE A 155 52.04 -9.06 -26.63
N TYR A 156 52.87 -9.93 -27.16
CA TYR A 156 54.24 -10.05 -26.72
C TYR A 156 54.99 -8.79 -27.16
N TYR A 157 55.37 -7.95 -26.22
CA TYR A 157 56.41 -7.00 -26.47
C TYR A 157 57.73 -7.81 -26.54
N GLY A 158 58.03 -8.34 -27.70
CA GLY A 158 59.30 -8.96 -27.97
C GLY A 158 60.44 -7.93 -27.81
N GLN A 159 61.48 -8.37 -27.19
CA GLN A 159 62.71 -7.62 -27.05
C GLN A 159 63.31 -7.26 -28.41
#